data_781916c98bddb7155f3564d4a9d50a70
#
_entry.id   781916c98bddb7155f3564d4a9d50a70
#
_cell.length_a   1.000
_cell.length_b   1.000
_cell.length_c   1.000
_cell.angle_alpha   90.00
_cell.angle_beta   90.00
_cell.angle_gamma   90.00
#
_symmetry.space_group_name_H-M   'P 1'
#
loop_
_entity.id
_entity.type
_entity.pdbx_description
1 polymer ?
#
loop_
_entity_poly.entity_id
_entity_poly.type
_entity_poly.pdbx_seq_one_letter_code
_entity_poly.pdbx_strand_id
1 'polypeptide(L)'
;MSGDTVAAVVAEVFGPQATLPHGVRLPGGASRETWALDVAAPGGERHELVLRLDSPGGAGEAGTTLEAEARLMRAAAGSGVPVPRIVAAGSAGGVPYVLMERVDGETIPRRILRDDAYAAARPLLAAQCGRALAAVHRMPLSSLPPGPGPDLGAAADPLARWRDVLDLLGEPHPVFELALRRLAASRPPAGPPAVVHGDFRNGNLIVGPEGVRAVLDWELAHAGDPLEDLGWLCVKAWRFGSPLPVGGFGGYDELIAAYEEAGGAKVDRDALRWWETFGVLKWGVICVMQTMRHLRGGARSVELAAIGRRVCETEWDLLRMLQDHR
;
A
#
# COMPACT_ATOMS: atom_id res chain seq x y z
N MET A 1 12.86 -8.18 -25.06
CA MET A 1 11.47 -8.56 -24.64
C MET A 1 10.73 -7.43 -23.95
N SER A 2 11.21 -6.85 -22.86
CA SER A 2 10.46 -5.73 -22.22
C SER A 2 10.34 -4.47 -23.09
N GLY A 3 11.39 -4.10 -23.85
CA GLY A 3 11.37 -2.92 -24.73
C GLY A 3 10.34 -3.03 -25.86
N ASP A 4 10.20 -4.19 -26.44
CA ASP A 4 9.21 -4.44 -27.51
C ASP A 4 7.78 -4.35 -26.97
N THR A 5 7.54 -4.85 -25.75
CA THR A 5 6.24 -4.73 -25.09
C THR A 5 5.90 -3.29 -24.76
N VAL A 6 6.85 -2.50 -24.27
CA VAL A 6 6.68 -1.04 -24.03
C VAL A 6 6.29 -0.33 -25.32
N ALA A 7 7.01 -0.58 -26.42
CA ALA A 7 6.68 0.01 -27.71
C ALA A 7 5.31 -0.42 -28.24
N ALA A 8 4.92 -1.68 -28.04
CA ALA A 8 3.60 -2.19 -28.41
C ALA A 8 2.47 -1.49 -27.64
N VAL A 9 2.62 -1.29 -26.30
CA VAL A 9 1.66 -0.54 -25.50
C VAL A 9 1.52 0.90 -25.98
N VAL A 10 2.64 1.59 -26.24
CA VAL A 10 2.63 2.97 -26.75
C VAL A 10 1.91 3.05 -28.10
N ALA A 11 2.19 2.11 -29.01
CA ALA A 11 1.54 2.08 -30.34
C ALA A 11 0.03 1.75 -30.24
N GLU A 12 -0.36 0.88 -29.30
CA GLU A 12 -1.76 0.52 -29.07
C GLU A 12 -2.58 1.71 -28.54
N VAL A 13 -2.00 2.47 -27.58
CA VAL A 13 -2.73 3.54 -26.88
C VAL A 13 -2.71 4.85 -27.64
N PHE A 14 -1.59 5.20 -28.29
CA PHE A 14 -1.39 6.52 -28.94
C PHE A 14 -1.32 6.42 -30.47
N GLY A 15 -1.42 5.21 -31.01
CA GLY A 15 -1.31 4.96 -32.42
C GLY A 15 0.11 4.62 -32.92
N PRO A 16 0.24 3.99 -34.11
CA PRO A 16 1.51 3.45 -34.60
C PRO A 16 2.56 4.52 -34.94
N GLN A 17 2.17 5.78 -35.04
CA GLN A 17 3.07 6.92 -35.27
C GLN A 17 3.57 7.59 -33.98
N ALA A 18 3.09 7.15 -32.82
CA ALA A 18 3.59 7.64 -31.54
C ALA A 18 5.06 7.26 -31.36
N THR A 19 5.83 8.16 -30.81
CA THR A 19 7.25 7.93 -30.54
C THR A 19 7.53 7.93 -29.04
N LEU A 20 8.56 7.19 -28.65
CA LEU A 20 9.03 7.08 -27.26
C LEU A 20 10.42 7.74 -27.16
N PRO A 21 10.51 9.07 -27.03
CA PRO A 21 11.78 9.78 -26.92
C PRO A 21 12.63 9.33 -25.74
N HIS A 22 11.96 8.96 -24.63
CA HIS A 22 12.62 8.50 -23.42
C HIS A 22 11.81 7.43 -22.73
N GLY A 23 12.46 6.35 -22.27
CA GLY A 23 11.89 5.28 -21.49
C GLY A 23 12.94 4.69 -20.56
N VAL A 24 12.68 4.77 -19.24
CA VAL A 24 13.59 4.25 -18.21
C VAL A 24 12.85 3.29 -17.32
N ARG A 25 13.43 2.11 -17.11
CA ARG A 25 12.96 1.17 -16.12
C ARG A 25 13.28 1.70 -14.72
N LEU A 26 12.26 1.85 -13.88
CA LEU A 26 12.41 2.29 -12.50
C LEU A 26 12.84 1.10 -11.63
N PRO A 27 13.79 1.31 -10.70
CA PRO A 27 14.13 0.30 -9.71
C PRO A 27 12.98 0.16 -8.70
N GLY A 28 12.65 -1.08 -8.33
CA GLY A 28 11.62 -1.39 -7.33
C GLY A 28 10.50 -2.26 -7.90
N GLY A 29 9.77 -2.92 -6.98
CA GLY A 29 8.73 -3.91 -7.31
C GLY A 29 9.30 -5.31 -7.47
N ALA A 30 9.01 -6.20 -6.50
CA ALA A 30 9.53 -7.57 -6.51
C ALA A 30 8.87 -8.44 -7.59
N SER A 31 7.68 -8.07 -8.06
CA SER A 31 6.83 -8.88 -8.93
C SER A 31 6.47 -8.26 -10.28
N ARG A 32 6.65 -6.92 -10.43
CA ARG A 32 6.20 -6.17 -11.60
C ARG A 32 7.27 -5.23 -12.12
N GLU A 33 7.36 -5.06 -13.44
CA GLU A 33 8.24 -4.07 -14.05
C GLU A 33 7.54 -2.71 -14.12
N THR A 34 8.24 -1.66 -13.70
CA THR A 34 7.74 -0.29 -13.78
C THR A 34 8.66 0.56 -14.66
N TRP A 35 8.06 1.32 -15.56
CA TRP A 35 8.77 2.17 -16.52
C TRP A 35 8.27 3.61 -16.43
N ALA A 36 9.16 4.58 -16.43
CA ALA A 36 8.83 5.98 -16.70
C ALA A 36 9.01 6.23 -18.19
N LEU A 37 7.99 6.80 -18.82
CA LEU A 37 7.92 6.99 -20.26
C LEU A 37 7.60 8.45 -20.58
N ASP A 38 8.32 9.01 -21.56
CA ASP A 38 7.94 10.25 -22.21
C ASP A 38 7.48 9.89 -23.62
N VAL A 39 6.19 10.08 -23.89
CA VAL A 39 5.55 9.70 -25.16
C VAL A 39 5.18 10.96 -25.93
N ALA A 40 5.50 10.99 -27.22
CA ALA A 40 5.02 12.01 -28.14
C ALA A 40 3.95 11.38 -29.07
N ALA A 41 2.70 11.86 -28.93
CA ALA A 41 1.59 11.46 -29.77
C ALA A 41 1.69 12.06 -31.18
N PRO A 42 1.02 11.48 -32.20
CA PRO A 42 1.08 11.97 -33.59
C PRO A 42 0.70 13.43 -33.79
N GLY A 43 -0.11 14.00 -32.86
CA GLY A 43 -0.48 15.42 -32.85
C GLY A 43 0.55 16.37 -32.24
N GLY A 44 1.71 15.87 -31.80
CA GLY A 44 2.75 16.63 -31.11
C GLY A 44 2.52 16.81 -29.60
N GLU A 45 1.44 16.27 -29.06
CA GLU A 45 1.17 16.26 -27.64
C GLU A 45 2.18 15.35 -26.93
N ARG A 46 2.71 15.82 -25.79
CA ARG A 46 3.65 15.07 -24.96
C ARG A 46 2.97 14.58 -23.69
N HIS A 47 3.20 13.31 -23.37
CA HIS A 47 2.68 12.66 -22.20
C HIS A 47 3.81 12.10 -21.34
N GLU A 48 3.82 12.46 -20.09
CA GLU A 48 4.71 11.88 -19.07
C GLU A 48 3.92 10.79 -18.33
N LEU A 49 4.38 9.54 -18.46
CA LEU A 49 3.61 8.36 -18.08
C LEU A 49 4.43 7.41 -17.21
N VAL A 50 3.71 6.58 -16.46
CA VAL A 50 4.26 5.40 -15.80
C VAL A 50 3.53 4.18 -16.36
N LEU A 51 4.30 3.20 -16.81
CA LEU A 51 3.81 1.91 -17.27
C LEU A 51 4.20 0.84 -16.27
N ARG A 52 3.23 0.07 -15.79
CA ARG A 52 3.45 -1.16 -15.01
C ARG A 52 3.11 -2.36 -15.90
N LEU A 53 4.03 -3.34 -15.92
CA LEU A 53 3.87 -4.61 -16.67
C LEU A 53 3.90 -5.76 -15.67
N ASP A 54 3.00 -6.71 -15.86
CA ASP A 54 3.05 -7.97 -15.12
C ASP A 54 4.03 -8.95 -15.79
N SER A 55 4.47 -9.94 -15.04
CA SER A 55 5.21 -11.07 -15.64
C SER A 55 4.27 -11.88 -16.52
N PRO A 56 4.76 -12.44 -17.64
CA PRO A 56 3.93 -13.31 -18.48
C PRO A 56 3.35 -14.48 -17.65
N GLY A 57 2.01 -14.53 -17.55
CA GLY A 57 1.30 -15.55 -16.76
C GLY A 57 1.22 -15.31 -15.27
N GLY A 58 1.67 -14.14 -14.77
CA GLY A 58 1.66 -13.79 -13.34
C GLY A 58 0.46 -12.94 -12.94
N ALA A 59 -0.39 -13.43 -12.04
CA ALA A 59 -1.05 -12.56 -11.10
C ALA A 59 0.04 -12.03 -10.14
N GLY A 60 0.00 -10.76 -9.74
CA GLY A 60 0.93 -10.19 -8.75
C GLY A 60 0.97 -11.04 -7.46
N GLU A 61 1.96 -10.82 -6.62
CA GLU A 61 2.16 -11.61 -5.37
C GLU A 61 0.88 -11.67 -4.49
N ALA A 62 0.04 -10.65 -4.58
CA ALA A 62 -1.23 -10.56 -3.85
C ALA A 62 -2.42 -11.18 -4.58
N GLY A 63 -2.23 -11.81 -5.74
CA GLY A 63 -3.32 -12.40 -6.53
C GLY A 63 -4.21 -11.37 -7.26
N THR A 64 -3.95 -10.07 -7.11
CA THR A 64 -4.71 -9.00 -7.79
C THR A 64 -4.10 -8.71 -9.16
N THR A 65 -4.94 -8.73 -10.21
CA THR A 65 -4.51 -8.40 -11.57
C THR A 65 -4.32 -6.89 -11.73
N LEU A 66 -3.42 -6.47 -12.65
CA LEU A 66 -3.25 -5.05 -12.98
C LEU A 66 -4.54 -4.38 -13.45
N GLU A 67 -5.40 -5.12 -14.16
CA GLU A 67 -6.70 -4.61 -14.59
C GLU A 67 -7.64 -4.32 -13.41
N ALA A 68 -7.66 -5.20 -12.39
CA ALA A 68 -8.44 -5.00 -11.18
C ALA A 68 -7.92 -3.79 -10.37
N GLU A 69 -6.59 -3.65 -10.27
CA GLU A 69 -5.93 -2.49 -9.64
C GLU A 69 -6.29 -1.18 -10.38
N ALA A 70 -6.25 -1.19 -11.71
CA ALA A 70 -6.65 -0.01 -12.51
C ALA A 70 -8.13 0.37 -12.32
N ARG A 71 -9.02 -0.62 -12.19
CA ARG A 71 -10.45 -0.36 -11.88
C ARG A 71 -10.61 0.25 -10.50
N LEU A 72 -9.91 -0.26 -9.49
CA LEU A 72 -9.90 0.31 -8.15
C LEU A 72 -9.40 1.75 -8.14
N MET A 73 -8.29 2.03 -8.81
CA MET A 73 -7.74 3.39 -8.90
C MET A 73 -8.71 4.35 -9.61
N ARG A 74 -9.41 3.91 -10.67
CA ARG A 74 -10.46 4.74 -11.30
C ARG A 74 -11.63 5.01 -10.35
N ALA A 75 -12.06 4.03 -9.58
CA ALA A 75 -13.10 4.20 -8.56
C ALA A 75 -12.65 5.13 -7.44
N ALA A 76 -11.40 5.00 -7.00
CA ALA A 76 -10.76 5.86 -6.01
C ALA A 76 -10.72 7.33 -6.47
N ALA A 77 -10.30 7.57 -7.72
CA ALA A 77 -10.35 8.91 -8.33
C ALA A 77 -11.77 9.49 -8.34
N GLY A 78 -12.76 8.68 -8.72
CA GLY A 78 -14.18 9.07 -8.70
C GLY A 78 -14.73 9.35 -7.31
N SER A 79 -14.09 8.85 -6.26
CA SER A 79 -14.44 9.07 -4.85
C SER A 79 -13.64 10.20 -4.20
N GLY A 80 -12.77 10.87 -4.96
CA GLY A 80 -11.97 11.99 -4.48
C GLY A 80 -10.65 11.59 -3.81
N VAL A 81 -10.23 10.34 -3.93
CA VAL A 81 -8.90 9.92 -3.50
C VAL A 81 -7.86 10.41 -4.51
N PRO A 82 -6.78 11.09 -4.09
CA PRO A 82 -5.71 11.45 -5.00
C PRO A 82 -4.98 10.18 -5.46
N VAL A 83 -5.07 9.87 -6.75
CA VAL A 83 -4.39 8.74 -7.40
C VAL A 83 -3.89 9.16 -8.78
N PRO A 84 -2.85 8.52 -9.34
CA PRO A 84 -2.46 8.73 -10.72
C PRO A 84 -3.64 8.44 -11.66
N ARG A 85 -3.89 9.32 -12.63
CA ARG A 85 -4.93 9.09 -13.64
C ARG A 85 -4.56 7.90 -14.54
N ILE A 86 -5.44 6.92 -14.60
CA ILE A 86 -5.27 5.76 -15.47
C ILE A 86 -5.61 6.15 -16.91
N VAL A 87 -4.60 6.08 -17.77
CA VAL A 87 -4.72 6.34 -19.21
C VAL A 87 -5.26 5.12 -19.93
N ALA A 88 -4.63 3.96 -19.70
CA ALA A 88 -5.06 2.69 -20.29
C ALA A 88 -4.74 1.51 -19.37
N ALA A 89 -5.46 0.43 -19.52
CA ALA A 89 -5.16 -0.86 -18.92
C ALA A 89 -5.60 -1.94 -19.88
N GLY A 90 -4.80 -2.99 -20.06
CA GLY A 90 -5.06 -4.05 -21.02
C GLY A 90 -3.97 -5.10 -21.04
N SER A 91 -3.78 -5.73 -22.21
CA SER A 91 -2.75 -6.74 -22.43
C SER A 91 -2.10 -6.54 -23.80
N ALA A 92 -0.81 -6.32 -23.84
CA ALA A 92 -0.03 -6.20 -25.07
C ALA A 92 0.87 -7.43 -25.25
N GLY A 93 0.66 -8.17 -26.33
CA GLY A 93 1.41 -9.41 -26.58
C GLY A 93 1.23 -10.49 -25.51
N GLY A 94 0.07 -10.51 -24.83
CA GLY A 94 -0.21 -11.43 -23.71
C GLY A 94 0.36 -10.99 -22.35
N VAL A 95 0.99 -9.82 -22.28
CA VAL A 95 1.51 -9.22 -21.05
C VAL A 95 0.52 -8.19 -20.53
N PRO A 96 -0.10 -8.38 -19.34
CA PRO A 96 -0.96 -7.39 -18.75
C PRO A 96 -0.22 -6.08 -18.44
N TYR A 97 -0.89 -4.95 -18.65
CA TYR A 97 -0.31 -3.64 -18.37
C TYR A 97 -1.31 -2.65 -17.77
N VAL A 98 -0.77 -1.66 -17.05
CA VAL A 98 -1.44 -0.41 -16.67
C VAL A 98 -0.55 0.75 -17.05
N LEU A 99 -1.12 1.69 -17.80
CA LEU A 99 -0.51 2.94 -18.18
C LEU A 99 -1.22 4.09 -17.45
N MET A 100 -0.47 4.90 -16.73
CA MET A 100 -0.99 6.00 -15.92
C MET A 100 -0.16 7.27 -16.10
N GLU A 101 -0.73 8.42 -15.77
CA GLU A 101 0.02 9.67 -15.72
C GLU A 101 1.12 9.61 -14.66
N ARG A 102 2.28 10.19 -14.99
CA ARG A 102 3.35 10.38 -14.02
C ARG A 102 2.99 11.53 -13.11
N VAL A 103 2.96 11.27 -11.81
CA VAL A 103 2.78 12.26 -10.77
C VAL A 103 4.14 12.63 -10.21
N ASP A 104 4.51 13.91 -10.27
CA ASP A 104 5.75 14.39 -9.70
C ASP A 104 5.70 14.44 -8.19
N GLY A 105 6.80 14.06 -7.54
CA GLY A 105 6.93 14.10 -6.08
C GLY A 105 7.90 13.07 -5.55
N GLU A 106 7.98 12.99 -4.25
CA GLU A 106 8.87 12.09 -3.53
C GLU A 106 8.10 10.92 -2.94
N THR A 107 8.66 9.72 -3.04
CA THR A 107 8.11 8.50 -2.47
C THR A 107 9.00 7.93 -1.36
N ILE A 108 10.24 8.41 -1.22
CA ILE A 108 11.20 7.93 -0.23
C ILE A 108 10.89 8.56 1.13
N PRO A 109 10.39 7.80 2.12
CA PRO A 109 9.91 8.35 3.39
C PRO A 109 10.96 9.17 4.14
N ARG A 110 12.22 8.73 4.10
CA ARG A 110 13.30 9.46 4.79
C ARG A 110 13.54 10.85 4.21
N ARG A 111 13.36 11.04 2.90
CA ARG A 111 13.46 12.35 2.25
C ARG A 111 12.27 13.22 2.62
N ILE A 112 11.04 12.67 2.53
CA ILE A 112 9.82 13.37 2.95
C ILE A 112 9.96 13.87 4.39
N LEU A 113 10.51 13.05 5.30
CA LEU A 113 10.62 13.37 6.72
C LEU A 113 11.77 14.32 7.05
N ARG A 114 12.80 14.49 6.19
CA ARG A 114 14.05 15.19 6.56
C ARG A 114 14.40 16.35 5.64
N ASP A 115 14.10 16.27 4.35
CA ASP A 115 14.55 17.27 3.39
C ASP A 115 13.72 18.55 3.51
N ASP A 116 14.37 19.71 3.43
CA ASP A 116 13.74 21.02 3.57
C ASP A 116 12.68 21.30 2.51
N ALA A 117 12.80 20.68 1.34
CA ALA A 117 11.80 20.77 0.27
C ALA A 117 10.38 20.36 0.72
N TYR A 118 10.26 19.52 1.76
CA TYR A 118 8.99 19.03 2.29
C TYR A 118 8.64 19.61 3.67
N ALA A 119 9.39 20.60 4.16
CA ALA A 119 9.19 21.19 5.48
C ALA A 119 7.77 21.76 5.67
N ALA A 120 7.23 22.40 4.63
CA ALA A 120 5.87 22.96 4.63
C ALA A 120 4.78 21.88 4.48
N ALA A 121 5.07 20.79 3.78
CA ALA A 121 4.14 19.69 3.59
C ALA A 121 3.96 18.83 4.85
N ARG A 122 5.05 18.55 5.58
CA ARG A 122 5.04 17.62 6.73
C ARG A 122 3.89 17.83 7.72
N PRO A 123 3.65 19.06 8.24
CA PRO A 123 2.56 19.29 9.20
C PRO A 123 1.16 19.09 8.63
N LEU A 124 1.01 18.99 7.30
CA LEU A 124 -0.27 18.79 6.63
C LEU A 124 -0.56 17.31 6.37
N LEU A 125 0.46 16.44 6.35
CA LEU A 125 0.35 15.08 5.85
C LEU A 125 -0.62 14.21 6.66
N ALA A 126 -0.64 14.32 7.99
CA ALA A 126 -1.55 13.53 8.83
C ALA A 126 -3.02 13.83 8.50
N ALA A 127 -3.37 15.11 8.41
CA ALA A 127 -4.72 15.54 8.05
C ALA A 127 -5.08 15.18 6.60
N GLN A 128 -4.14 15.30 5.66
CA GLN A 128 -4.37 14.91 4.27
C GLN A 128 -4.55 13.39 4.13
N CYS A 129 -3.79 12.57 4.87
CA CYS A 129 -3.98 11.13 4.94
C CYS A 129 -5.35 10.78 5.54
N GLY A 130 -5.79 11.46 6.61
CA GLY A 130 -7.13 11.28 7.17
C GLY A 130 -8.22 11.51 6.15
N ARG A 131 -8.16 12.62 5.41
CA ARG A 131 -9.12 12.90 4.32
C ARG A 131 -9.08 11.88 3.19
N ALA A 132 -7.88 11.45 2.78
CA ALA A 132 -7.73 10.43 1.74
C ALA A 132 -8.31 9.08 2.19
N LEU A 133 -8.05 8.64 3.42
CA LEU A 133 -8.62 7.42 3.99
C LEU A 133 -10.14 7.50 4.13
N ALA A 134 -10.69 8.64 4.54
CA ALA A 134 -12.14 8.82 4.56
C ALA A 134 -12.76 8.69 3.17
N ALA A 135 -12.08 9.15 2.13
CA ALA A 135 -12.52 8.98 0.75
C ALA A 135 -12.41 7.51 0.28
N VAL A 136 -11.33 6.81 0.62
CA VAL A 136 -11.17 5.35 0.38
C VAL A 136 -12.31 4.57 1.02
N HIS A 137 -12.56 4.79 2.30
CA HIS A 137 -13.57 4.03 3.07
C HIS A 137 -15.01 4.33 2.66
N ARG A 138 -15.26 5.44 1.93
CA ARG A 138 -16.57 5.74 1.32
C ARG A 138 -16.74 5.17 -0.08
N MET A 139 -15.70 4.55 -0.66
CA MET A 139 -15.85 3.87 -1.96
C MET A 139 -16.91 2.76 -1.84
N PRO A 140 -17.74 2.56 -2.87
CA PRO A 140 -18.68 1.44 -2.87
C PRO A 140 -17.93 0.11 -2.87
N LEU A 141 -18.37 -0.85 -2.04
CA LEU A 141 -17.77 -2.19 -1.97
C LEU A 141 -17.77 -2.92 -3.34
N SER A 142 -18.71 -2.56 -4.22
CA SER A 142 -18.76 -3.06 -5.60
C SER A 142 -17.57 -2.61 -6.47
N SER A 143 -16.75 -1.68 -5.99
CA SER A 143 -15.48 -1.29 -6.64
C SER A 143 -14.40 -2.36 -6.51
N LEU A 144 -14.50 -3.21 -5.49
CA LEU A 144 -13.57 -4.32 -5.29
C LEU A 144 -13.74 -5.37 -6.41
N PRO A 145 -12.66 -6.05 -6.82
CA PRO A 145 -12.76 -7.13 -7.77
C PRO A 145 -13.69 -8.24 -7.24
N PRO A 146 -14.48 -8.90 -8.12
CA PRO A 146 -15.30 -10.03 -7.72
C PRO A 146 -14.41 -11.22 -7.33
N GLY A 147 -14.79 -11.91 -6.27
CA GLY A 147 -14.05 -13.07 -5.74
C GLY A 147 -13.52 -12.81 -4.34
N PRO A 148 -12.94 -13.82 -3.72
CA PRO A 148 -12.12 -13.57 -2.56
C PRO A 148 -11.04 -12.58 -3.03
N GLY A 149 -11.02 -11.38 -2.47
CA GLY A 149 -9.89 -10.48 -2.60
C GLY A 149 -8.59 -11.26 -2.33
N PRO A 150 -7.39 -10.70 -2.48
CA PRO A 150 -6.16 -11.46 -2.39
C PRO A 150 -6.15 -12.33 -1.13
N ASP A 151 -6.53 -13.62 -1.29
CA ASP A 151 -6.73 -14.65 -0.25
C ASP A 151 -7.57 -14.25 0.98
N LEU A 152 -8.35 -13.19 0.86
CA LEU A 152 -9.16 -12.61 1.92
C LEU A 152 -10.62 -12.67 1.49
N GLY A 153 -11.27 -13.79 1.73
CA GLY A 153 -12.72 -13.82 1.74
C GLY A 153 -13.25 -12.72 2.69
N ALA A 154 -14.29 -12.00 2.26
CA ALA A 154 -14.89 -10.85 2.96
C ALA A 154 -15.36 -11.13 4.41
N ALA A 155 -15.08 -12.30 4.96
CA ALA A 155 -15.43 -12.73 6.30
C ALA A 155 -14.27 -13.45 7.02
N ALA A 156 -13.06 -13.50 6.48
CA ALA A 156 -11.97 -14.16 7.18
C ALA A 156 -11.52 -13.27 8.35
N ASP A 157 -11.53 -13.85 9.54
CA ASP A 157 -10.95 -13.23 10.73
C ASP A 157 -9.48 -12.88 10.48
N PRO A 158 -9.07 -11.58 10.48
CA PRO A 158 -7.71 -11.19 10.21
C PRO A 158 -6.70 -11.83 11.18
N LEU A 159 -7.06 -12.07 12.43
CA LEU A 159 -6.20 -12.77 13.39
C LEU A 159 -6.02 -14.24 13.03
N ALA A 160 -7.10 -14.94 12.64
CA ALA A 160 -7.03 -16.33 12.22
C ALA A 160 -6.12 -16.46 10.99
N ARG A 161 -6.30 -15.59 10.00
CA ARG A 161 -5.44 -15.60 8.81
C ARG A 161 -3.95 -15.47 9.14
N TRP A 162 -3.56 -14.48 9.93
CA TRP A 162 -2.14 -14.27 10.22
C TRP A 162 -1.57 -15.35 11.14
N ARG A 163 -2.42 -16.01 11.94
CA ARG A 163 -2.05 -17.24 12.66
C ARG A 163 -1.77 -18.37 11.68
N ASP A 164 -2.66 -18.62 10.72
CA ASP A 164 -2.48 -19.67 9.71
C ASP A 164 -1.21 -19.46 8.90
N VAL A 165 -0.90 -18.20 8.52
CA VAL A 165 0.36 -17.85 7.85
C VAL A 165 1.56 -18.18 8.75
N LEU A 166 1.52 -17.82 10.03
CA LEU A 166 2.61 -18.10 10.97
C LEU A 166 2.82 -19.60 11.16
N ASP A 167 1.73 -20.35 11.30
CA ASP A 167 1.74 -21.82 11.41
C ASP A 167 2.35 -22.48 10.16
N LEU A 168 1.99 -21.98 8.96
CA LEU A 168 2.56 -22.46 7.70
C LEU A 168 4.05 -22.17 7.56
N LEU A 169 4.54 -21.08 8.14
CA LEU A 169 5.96 -20.76 8.13
C LEU A 169 6.78 -21.73 9.01
N GLY A 170 6.17 -22.25 10.06
CA GLY A 170 6.76 -23.28 10.92
C GLY A 170 7.86 -22.78 11.85
N GLU A 171 7.97 -21.45 12.02
CA GLU A 171 8.96 -20.83 12.90
C GLU A 171 8.30 -20.39 14.23
N PRO A 172 8.83 -20.77 15.38
CA PRO A 172 8.25 -20.42 16.67
C PRO A 172 8.55 -18.96 17.04
N HIS A 173 7.50 -18.17 17.21
CA HIS A 173 7.58 -16.77 17.66
C HIS A 173 6.70 -16.55 18.90
N PRO A 174 7.21 -16.81 20.12
CA PRO A 174 6.40 -16.72 21.36
C PRO A 174 5.75 -15.36 21.58
N VAL A 175 6.39 -14.28 21.13
CA VAL A 175 5.82 -12.92 21.25
C VAL A 175 4.65 -12.73 20.31
N PHE A 176 4.71 -13.26 19.09
CA PHE A 176 3.57 -13.19 18.15
C PHE A 176 2.40 -14.03 18.66
N GLU A 177 2.66 -15.22 19.22
CA GLU A 177 1.64 -16.04 19.86
C GLU A 177 0.95 -15.32 21.04
N LEU A 178 1.75 -14.65 21.89
CA LEU A 178 1.20 -13.82 22.96
C LEU A 178 0.35 -12.68 22.42
N ALA A 179 0.81 -11.99 21.38
CA ALA A 179 0.07 -10.90 20.73
C ALA A 179 -1.25 -11.38 20.13
N LEU A 180 -1.26 -12.50 19.40
CA LEU A 180 -2.46 -13.12 18.85
C LEU A 180 -3.50 -13.41 19.95
N ARG A 181 -3.09 -13.99 21.07
CA ARG A 181 -3.99 -14.28 22.21
C ARG A 181 -4.55 -13.02 22.86
N ARG A 182 -3.70 -12.00 23.06
CA ARG A 182 -4.12 -10.73 23.66
C ARG A 182 -5.08 -9.96 22.75
N LEU A 183 -4.75 -9.86 21.46
CA LEU A 183 -5.63 -9.22 20.47
C LEU A 183 -6.96 -9.96 20.34
N ALA A 184 -6.97 -11.28 20.36
CA ALA A 184 -8.23 -12.04 20.35
C ALA A 184 -9.10 -11.76 21.57
N ALA A 185 -8.49 -11.61 22.76
CA ALA A 185 -9.20 -11.35 24.03
C ALA A 185 -9.74 -9.91 24.14
N SER A 186 -9.11 -8.95 23.47
CA SER A 186 -9.45 -7.51 23.55
C SER A 186 -10.01 -6.94 22.25
N ARG A 187 -10.54 -7.80 21.37
CA ARG A 187 -11.04 -7.39 20.06
C ARG A 187 -12.17 -6.37 20.17
N PRO A 188 -12.06 -5.22 19.50
CA PRO A 188 -13.15 -4.25 19.45
C PRO A 188 -14.35 -4.82 18.67
N PRO A 189 -15.57 -4.32 18.91
CA PRO A 189 -16.73 -4.65 18.09
C PRO A 189 -16.47 -4.30 16.62
N ALA A 190 -16.83 -5.21 15.71
CA ALA A 190 -16.69 -4.94 14.29
C ALA A 190 -17.68 -3.86 13.84
N GLY A 191 -17.20 -2.87 13.12
CA GLY A 191 -18.01 -1.90 12.39
C GLY A 191 -18.54 -2.44 11.07
N PRO A 192 -19.36 -1.65 10.33
CA PRO A 192 -19.72 -2.00 8.97
C PRO A 192 -18.46 -2.03 8.08
N PRO A 193 -18.35 -3.04 7.18
CA PRO A 193 -17.18 -3.15 6.32
C PRO A 193 -17.12 -1.98 5.33
N ALA A 194 -15.90 -1.54 5.02
CA ALA A 194 -15.59 -0.53 4.03
C ALA A 194 -14.58 -1.10 3.01
N VAL A 195 -14.30 -0.35 1.95
CA VAL A 195 -13.12 -0.60 1.12
C VAL A 195 -11.90 -0.20 1.95
N VAL A 196 -11.00 -1.12 2.19
CA VAL A 196 -9.72 -0.92 2.87
C VAL A 196 -8.62 -0.95 1.83
N HIS A 197 -7.66 -0.02 1.88
CA HIS A 197 -6.50 -0.01 0.99
C HIS A 197 -5.56 -1.19 1.27
N GLY A 198 -5.39 -1.53 2.55
CA GLY A 198 -4.61 -2.68 3.05
C GLY A 198 -3.11 -2.44 3.18
N ASP A 199 -2.55 -1.42 2.50
CA ASP A 199 -1.15 -0.99 2.64
C ASP A 199 -0.99 0.55 2.60
N PHE A 200 -1.91 1.28 3.25
CA PHE A 200 -1.85 2.74 3.34
C PHE A 200 -0.77 3.17 4.34
N ARG A 201 0.39 3.58 3.84
CA ARG A 201 1.55 3.91 4.68
C ARG A 201 2.46 4.95 4.05
N ASN A 202 3.31 5.57 4.87
CA ASN A 202 4.42 6.37 4.38
C ASN A 202 5.39 5.47 3.57
N GLY A 203 5.50 5.73 2.28
CA GLY A 203 6.19 4.90 1.29
C GLY A 203 5.30 4.49 0.12
N ASN A 204 3.95 4.52 0.32
CA ASN A 204 2.96 4.34 -0.75
C ASN A 204 2.23 5.67 -1.06
N LEU A 205 2.85 6.79 -0.72
CA LEU A 205 2.37 8.15 -1.02
C LEU A 205 3.36 8.85 -1.93
N ILE A 206 2.86 9.61 -2.91
CA ILE A 206 3.65 10.63 -3.60
C ILE A 206 3.38 11.96 -2.89
N VAL A 207 4.44 12.59 -2.43
CA VAL A 207 4.38 13.86 -1.67
C VAL A 207 5.07 14.96 -2.45
N GLY A 208 4.36 16.05 -2.68
CA GLY A 208 4.90 17.31 -3.18
C GLY A 208 5.14 18.32 -2.06
N PRO A 209 5.63 19.53 -2.39
CA PRO A 209 5.82 20.60 -1.41
C PRO A 209 4.53 21.03 -0.69
N GLU A 210 3.36 20.80 -1.30
CA GLU A 210 2.02 21.10 -0.77
C GLU A 210 1.38 19.93 -0.02
N GLY A 211 2.00 18.73 -0.05
CA GLY A 211 1.49 17.54 0.64
C GLY A 211 1.25 16.35 -0.28
N VAL A 212 0.26 15.51 0.07
CA VAL A 212 -0.07 14.26 -0.65
C VAL A 212 -0.62 14.57 -2.03
N ARG A 213 0.06 14.06 -3.07
CA ARG A 213 -0.33 14.14 -4.48
C ARG A 213 -0.99 12.87 -4.99
N ALA A 214 -0.55 11.70 -4.47
CA ALA A 214 -1.15 10.45 -4.88
C ALA A 214 -0.98 9.36 -3.82
N VAL A 215 -1.95 8.44 -3.79
CA VAL A 215 -1.93 7.17 -3.04
C VAL A 215 -1.65 6.07 -4.06
N LEU A 216 -0.66 5.23 -3.76
CA LEU A 216 -0.15 4.17 -4.63
C LEU A 216 -0.38 2.79 -4.01
N ASP A 217 -0.22 1.75 -4.82
CA ASP A 217 -0.13 0.34 -4.41
C ASP A 217 -1.42 -0.23 -3.84
N TRP A 218 -2.41 -0.38 -4.73
CA TRP A 218 -3.76 -0.83 -4.43
C TRP A 218 -3.94 -2.36 -4.49
N GLU A 219 -2.86 -3.11 -4.57
CA GLU A 219 -2.92 -4.57 -4.77
C GLU A 219 -3.50 -5.35 -3.58
N LEU A 220 -3.46 -4.77 -2.36
CA LEU A 220 -3.99 -5.35 -1.13
C LEU A 220 -5.41 -4.85 -0.78
N ALA A 221 -6.05 -4.08 -1.66
CA ALA A 221 -7.37 -3.54 -1.36
C ALA A 221 -8.44 -4.64 -1.20
N HIS A 222 -9.22 -4.53 -0.13
CA HIS A 222 -10.23 -5.52 0.24
C HIS A 222 -11.39 -4.92 1.03
N ALA A 223 -12.42 -5.72 1.31
CA ALA A 223 -13.48 -5.34 2.24
C ALA A 223 -13.04 -5.64 3.67
N GLY A 224 -13.03 -4.65 4.55
CA GLY A 224 -12.56 -4.80 5.93
C GLY A 224 -13.01 -3.69 6.85
N ASP A 225 -12.48 -3.69 8.07
CA ASP A 225 -12.69 -2.62 9.04
C ASP A 225 -11.84 -1.40 8.66
N PRO A 226 -12.43 -0.21 8.51
CA PRO A 226 -11.69 1.01 8.14
C PRO A 226 -10.54 1.36 9.10
N LEU A 227 -10.62 0.95 10.36
CA LEU A 227 -9.55 1.18 11.32
C LEU A 227 -8.27 0.39 11.02
N GLU A 228 -8.34 -0.64 10.15
CA GLU A 228 -7.14 -1.35 9.68
C GLU A 228 -6.15 -0.40 9.00
N ASP A 229 -6.62 0.44 8.08
CA ASP A 229 -5.76 1.39 7.37
C ASP A 229 -5.21 2.48 8.30
N LEU A 230 -6.06 3.04 9.19
CA LEU A 230 -5.62 4.03 10.16
C LEU A 230 -4.55 3.46 11.09
N GLY A 231 -4.77 2.24 11.61
CA GLY A 231 -3.81 1.54 12.45
C GLY A 231 -2.52 1.20 11.71
N TRP A 232 -2.65 0.75 10.44
CA TRP A 232 -1.49 0.44 9.62
C TRP A 232 -0.59 1.65 9.38
N LEU A 233 -1.16 2.82 9.06
CA LEU A 233 -0.40 4.07 8.91
C LEU A 233 0.37 4.44 10.19
N CYS A 234 -0.14 4.05 11.35
CA CYS A 234 0.46 4.34 12.65
C CYS A 234 1.55 3.35 13.08
N VAL A 235 1.71 2.20 12.41
CA VAL A 235 2.75 1.21 12.75
C VAL A 235 4.13 1.84 12.76
N LYS A 236 4.90 1.54 13.80
CA LYS A 236 6.22 2.16 14.04
C LYS A 236 7.21 1.96 12.90
N ALA A 237 7.11 0.85 12.15
CA ALA A 237 7.94 0.59 10.99
C ALA A 237 7.85 1.71 9.92
N TRP A 238 6.71 2.37 9.80
CA TRP A 238 6.45 3.42 8.82
C TRP A 238 6.81 4.83 9.31
N ARG A 239 7.32 4.96 10.53
CA ARG A 239 7.78 6.24 11.12
C ARG A 239 9.23 6.58 10.76
N PHE A 240 10.01 5.62 10.25
CA PHE A 240 11.41 5.79 9.80
C PHE A 240 12.31 6.51 10.81
N GLY A 241 12.09 6.24 12.11
CA GLY A 241 12.85 6.80 13.23
C GLY A 241 12.30 8.12 13.78
N SER A 242 11.19 8.63 13.23
CA SER A 242 10.48 9.78 13.79
C SER A 242 9.70 9.37 15.06
N PRO A 243 9.60 10.25 16.08
CA PRO A 243 8.76 10.03 17.25
C PRO A 243 7.26 10.22 16.97
N LEU A 244 6.89 10.88 15.88
CA LEU A 244 5.51 11.14 15.53
C LEU A 244 4.79 9.86 15.07
N PRO A 245 3.60 9.53 15.64
CA PRO A 245 2.98 8.23 15.46
C PRO A 245 2.43 7.99 14.04
N VAL A 246 1.90 9.00 13.38
CA VAL A 246 1.22 8.86 12.08
C VAL A 246 2.24 8.99 10.96
N GLY A 247 2.67 7.88 10.36
CA GLY A 247 3.61 7.85 9.23
C GLY A 247 4.95 8.55 9.49
N GLY A 248 5.23 8.94 10.74
CA GLY A 248 6.39 9.72 11.14
C GLY A 248 6.26 11.23 10.93
N PHE A 249 5.10 11.74 10.50
CA PHE A 249 4.91 13.14 10.14
C PHE A 249 3.81 13.87 10.93
N GLY A 250 2.97 13.20 11.73
CA GLY A 250 1.92 13.84 12.51
C GLY A 250 1.44 13.04 13.71
N GLY A 251 0.47 13.60 14.44
CA GLY A 251 -0.18 13.01 15.61
C GLY A 251 -1.50 12.31 15.28
N TYR A 252 -2.01 11.54 16.25
CA TYR A 252 -3.30 10.85 16.12
C TYR A 252 -4.46 11.84 16.00
N ASP A 253 -4.41 12.96 16.73
CA ASP A 253 -5.50 13.94 16.78
C ASP A 253 -5.76 14.57 15.41
N GLU A 254 -4.69 14.93 14.69
CA GLU A 254 -4.79 15.50 13.35
C GLU A 254 -5.33 14.49 12.34
N LEU A 255 -4.89 13.24 12.43
CA LEU A 255 -5.38 12.16 11.57
C LEU A 255 -6.87 11.92 11.80
N ILE A 256 -7.27 11.71 13.08
CA ILE A 256 -8.64 11.34 13.46
C ILE A 256 -9.59 12.49 13.14
N ALA A 257 -9.27 13.71 13.54
CA ALA A 257 -10.12 14.86 13.28
C ALA A 257 -10.39 15.04 11.78
N ALA A 258 -9.33 15.03 10.96
CA ALA A 258 -9.47 15.18 9.51
C ALA A 258 -10.21 14.01 8.84
N TYR A 259 -10.05 12.78 9.35
CA TYR A 259 -10.78 11.60 8.89
C TYR A 259 -12.29 11.73 9.16
N GLU A 260 -12.66 12.06 10.41
CA GLU A 260 -14.06 12.23 10.80
C GLU A 260 -14.73 13.42 10.11
N GLU A 261 -14.06 14.57 10.03
CA GLU A 261 -14.53 15.77 9.33
C GLU A 261 -14.79 15.52 7.84
N ALA A 262 -13.97 14.67 7.22
CA ALA A 262 -14.12 14.27 5.82
C ALA A 262 -15.20 13.18 5.61
N GLY A 263 -15.97 12.81 6.64
CA GLY A 263 -17.07 11.85 6.56
C GLY A 263 -16.65 10.40 6.80
N GLY A 264 -15.49 10.17 7.40
CA GLY A 264 -15.13 8.88 7.98
C GLY A 264 -15.96 8.57 9.22
N ALA A 265 -16.00 7.30 9.61
CA ALA A 265 -16.68 6.87 10.82
C ALA A 265 -16.00 7.46 12.07
N LYS A 266 -16.77 7.57 13.18
CA LYS A 266 -16.18 7.92 14.47
C LYS A 266 -15.10 6.93 14.88
N VAL A 267 -13.95 7.45 15.27
CA VAL A 267 -12.78 6.64 15.65
C VAL A 267 -12.72 6.47 17.17
N ASP A 268 -12.91 5.24 17.60
CA ASP A 268 -12.56 4.83 18.97
C ASP A 268 -11.05 4.67 19.08
N ARG A 269 -10.43 5.38 20.01
CA ARG A 269 -8.97 5.38 20.18
C ARG A 269 -8.43 4.03 20.67
N ASP A 270 -9.18 3.31 21.46
CA ASP A 270 -8.76 1.99 21.93
C ASP A 270 -8.86 0.96 20.80
N ALA A 271 -9.89 1.06 19.97
CA ALA A 271 -9.99 0.28 18.73
C ALA A 271 -8.85 0.63 17.75
N LEU A 272 -8.51 1.90 17.56
CA LEU A 272 -7.38 2.30 16.74
C LEU A 272 -6.05 1.72 17.26
N ARG A 273 -5.82 1.75 18.57
CA ARG A 273 -4.64 1.13 19.20
C ARG A 273 -4.60 -0.37 19.01
N TRP A 274 -5.74 -1.03 19.08
CA TRP A 274 -5.86 -2.45 18.77
C TRP A 274 -5.41 -2.74 17.34
N TRP A 275 -5.90 -1.97 16.36
CA TRP A 275 -5.53 -2.12 14.96
C TRP A 275 -4.06 -1.76 14.68
N GLU A 276 -3.50 -0.78 15.38
CA GLU A 276 -2.06 -0.50 15.32
C GLU A 276 -1.23 -1.68 15.85
N THR A 277 -1.63 -2.26 16.99
CA THR A 277 -0.98 -3.44 17.58
C THR A 277 -1.08 -4.64 16.63
N PHE A 278 -2.26 -4.86 16.05
CA PHE A 278 -2.45 -5.86 15.00
C PHE A 278 -1.55 -5.58 13.78
N GLY A 279 -1.41 -4.35 13.36
CA GLY A 279 -0.52 -3.94 12.29
C GLY A 279 0.95 -4.26 12.57
N VAL A 280 1.42 -4.06 13.81
CA VAL A 280 2.79 -4.46 14.21
C VAL A 280 2.96 -5.97 14.12
N LEU A 281 1.99 -6.76 14.58
CA LEU A 281 1.98 -8.23 14.44
C LEU A 281 2.01 -8.64 12.95
N LYS A 282 1.09 -8.09 12.15
CA LYS A 282 1.03 -8.32 10.68
C LYS A 282 2.39 -8.07 10.03
N TRP A 283 3.02 -6.93 10.33
CA TRP A 283 4.34 -6.61 9.80
C TRP A 283 5.41 -7.60 10.26
N GLY A 284 5.39 -8.03 11.52
CA GLY A 284 6.31 -9.05 12.05
C GLY A 284 6.20 -10.35 11.26
N VAL A 285 4.99 -10.86 11.04
CA VAL A 285 4.75 -12.09 10.27
C VAL A 285 5.19 -11.91 8.81
N ILE A 286 4.92 -10.74 8.18
CA ILE A 286 5.42 -10.42 6.84
C ILE A 286 6.96 -10.44 6.81
N CYS A 287 7.65 -9.93 7.82
CA CYS A 287 9.10 -9.98 7.89
C CYS A 287 9.64 -11.42 7.92
N VAL A 288 9.00 -12.33 8.68
CA VAL A 288 9.33 -13.76 8.68
C VAL A 288 9.10 -14.35 7.30
N MET A 289 7.93 -14.11 6.70
CA MET A 289 7.55 -14.62 5.38
C MET A 289 8.55 -14.20 4.29
N GLN A 290 8.94 -12.94 4.24
CA GLN A 290 9.90 -12.43 3.26
C GLN A 290 11.29 -13.03 3.45
N THR A 291 11.70 -13.23 4.70
CA THR A 291 12.97 -13.93 5.03
C THR A 291 12.94 -15.37 4.55
N MET A 292 11.83 -16.08 4.79
CA MET A 292 11.69 -17.47 4.37
C MET A 292 11.69 -17.61 2.84
N ARG A 293 11.14 -16.64 2.09
CA ARG A 293 11.29 -16.61 0.63
C ARG A 293 12.75 -16.57 0.21
N HIS A 294 13.58 -15.77 0.90
CA HIS A 294 15.01 -15.70 0.65
C HIS A 294 15.71 -17.03 0.99
N LEU A 295 15.47 -17.57 2.18
CA LEU A 295 16.12 -18.77 2.68
C LEU A 295 15.73 -20.03 1.91
N ARG A 296 14.47 -20.18 1.53
CA ARG A 296 13.95 -21.33 0.76
C ARG A 296 14.22 -21.24 -0.74
N GLY A 297 14.90 -20.19 -1.20
CA GLY A 297 15.34 -20.03 -2.59
C GLY A 297 14.27 -19.54 -3.57
N GLY A 298 13.10 -19.11 -3.08
CA GLY A 298 12.05 -18.51 -3.92
C GLY A 298 12.45 -17.15 -4.53
N ALA A 299 13.23 -16.37 -3.80
CA ALA A 299 13.86 -15.16 -4.30
C ALA A 299 15.12 -14.84 -3.49
N ARG A 300 16.30 -14.83 -4.14
CA ARG A 300 17.55 -14.43 -3.46
C ARG A 300 17.71 -12.92 -3.52
N SER A 301 17.52 -12.24 -2.39
CA SER A 301 17.64 -10.78 -2.28
C SER A 301 18.24 -10.39 -0.92
N VAL A 302 19.24 -9.51 -0.96
CA VAL A 302 19.82 -8.92 0.26
C VAL A 302 18.77 -8.13 1.04
N GLU A 303 17.84 -7.49 0.33
CA GLU A 303 16.73 -6.74 0.92
C GLU A 303 15.83 -7.67 1.75
N LEU A 304 15.39 -8.81 1.19
CA LEU A 304 14.54 -9.79 1.88
C LEU A 304 15.26 -10.35 3.12
N ALA A 305 16.57 -10.63 3.03
CA ALA A 305 17.37 -11.05 4.17
C ALA A 305 17.47 -9.96 5.25
N ALA A 306 17.59 -8.68 4.84
CA ALA A 306 17.65 -7.55 5.77
C ALA A 306 16.31 -7.30 6.47
N ILE A 307 15.18 -7.52 5.78
CA ILE A 307 13.84 -7.42 6.35
C ILE A 307 13.66 -8.38 7.53
N GLY A 308 14.25 -9.59 7.46
CA GLY A 308 14.19 -10.57 8.55
C GLY A 308 14.79 -10.09 9.87
N ARG A 309 15.74 -9.18 9.82
CA ARG A 309 16.32 -8.59 11.04
C ARG A 309 15.31 -7.72 11.80
N ARG A 310 14.22 -7.32 11.16
CA ARG A 310 13.17 -6.50 11.77
C ARG A 310 12.20 -7.30 12.62
N VAL A 311 12.24 -8.63 12.57
CA VAL A 311 11.39 -9.49 13.39
C VAL A 311 11.58 -9.17 14.88
N CYS A 312 12.82 -9.08 15.37
CA CYS A 312 13.07 -8.73 16.77
C CYS A 312 12.64 -7.28 17.13
N GLU A 313 12.65 -6.36 16.17
CA GLU A 313 12.13 -5.01 16.38
C GLU A 313 10.61 -5.04 16.60
N THR A 314 9.88 -5.83 15.79
CA THR A 314 8.42 -5.97 15.93
C THR A 314 8.04 -6.73 17.20
N GLU A 315 8.78 -7.77 17.60
CA GLU A 315 8.57 -8.47 18.86
C GLU A 315 8.77 -7.52 20.06
N TRP A 316 9.80 -6.69 20.03
CA TRP A 316 10.03 -5.67 21.06
C TRP A 316 8.90 -4.66 21.14
N ASP A 317 8.47 -4.15 19.99
CA ASP A 317 7.38 -3.17 19.92
C ASP A 317 6.06 -3.77 20.44
N LEU A 318 5.72 -5.00 20.08
CA LEU A 318 4.56 -5.72 20.58
C LEU A 318 4.61 -5.89 22.12
N LEU A 319 5.73 -6.30 22.68
CA LEU A 319 5.88 -6.44 24.13
C LEU A 319 5.63 -5.11 24.85
N ARG A 320 6.10 -3.99 24.30
CA ARG A 320 5.86 -2.67 24.86
C ARG A 320 4.38 -2.29 24.79
N MET A 321 3.76 -2.43 23.63
CA MET A 321 2.34 -2.11 23.45
C MET A 321 1.43 -2.96 24.32
N LEU A 322 1.73 -4.23 24.50
CA LEU A 322 0.94 -5.14 25.35
C LEU A 322 1.12 -4.90 26.86
N GLN A 323 2.18 -4.21 27.28
CA GLN A 323 2.37 -3.78 28.68
C GLN A 323 1.53 -2.54 29.01
N ASP A 324 1.40 -1.61 28.09
CA ASP A 324 0.66 -0.35 28.26
C ASP A 324 -0.88 -0.57 28.30
N HIS A 325 -1.35 -1.78 28.02
CA HIS A 325 -2.76 -2.22 28.09
C HIS A 325 -3.14 -2.89 29.43
N ARG A 326 -2.39 -2.65 30.52
CA ARG A 326 -2.70 -3.20 31.86
C ARG A 326 -3.46 -2.19 32.74
#